data_6c1bcdd7cf91ee9ce3ab7ca9fb439711
#
_entry.id   6c1bcdd7cf91ee9ce3ab7ca9fb439711
#
_cell.length_a   1.000
_cell.length_b   1.000
_cell.length_c   1.000
_cell.angle_alpha   90.00
_cell.angle_beta   90.00
_cell.angle_gamma   90.00
#
_symmetry.space_group_name_H-M   'P 1'
#
loop_
_entity.id
_entity.type
_entity.pdbx_description
1 polymer ?
#
loop_
_entity_poly.entity_id
_entity_poly.type
_entity_poly.pdbx_seq_one_letter_code
_entity_poly.pdbx_strand_id
1 'polypeptide(L)'
;VFAVLGVDSQASAVQAGGNMEGKEVRFGINASALFATITTAASCGAVNSMHDSYTPLGGAVPLVMMQLGEVIFGGVGSGLYGMLVFAIMAVFIAGLMIGRTPEYLGKKIETHEMKMVAIAILVTPLLVLLGTAVAAMTEAGRGRTARTGSHAYRGLLHALPSEANNGGRAFAE
;
A
#
# COMPACT_ATOMS: atom_id res chain seq x y z
N VAL A 1 3.84 9.10 -6.02
CA VAL A 1 3.54 10.53 -6.06
C VAL A 1 3.05 10.93 -7.45
N PHE A 2 3.85 10.78 -8.52
CA PHE A 2 3.47 11.22 -9.87
C PHE A 2 2.15 10.61 -10.38
N ALA A 3 1.89 9.34 -10.08
CA ALA A 3 0.63 8.71 -10.48
C ALA A 3 -0.57 9.35 -9.78
N VAL A 4 -0.48 9.64 -8.49
CA VAL A 4 -1.57 10.30 -7.74
C VAL A 4 -1.75 11.73 -8.23
N LEU A 5 -0.67 12.49 -8.39
CA LEU A 5 -0.71 13.86 -8.92
C LEU A 5 -1.29 13.91 -10.32
N GLY A 6 -0.83 13.02 -11.21
CA GLY A 6 -1.25 13.02 -12.60
C GLY A 6 -2.75 12.74 -12.79
N VAL A 7 -3.35 11.92 -11.92
CA VAL A 7 -4.76 11.55 -12.03
C VAL A 7 -5.67 12.51 -11.28
N ASP A 8 -5.32 12.87 -10.04
CA ASP A 8 -6.17 13.78 -9.24
C ASP A 8 -6.10 15.24 -9.68
N SER A 9 -5.03 15.66 -10.36
CA SER A 9 -4.93 17.01 -10.90
C SER A 9 -5.64 17.21 -12.25
N GLN A 10 -6.11 16.14 -12.90
CA GLN A 10 -6.83 16.24 -14.15
C GLN A 10 -8.19 16.92 -13.97
N ALA A 11 -8.46 17.93 -14.77
CA ALA A 11 -9.77 18.53 -14.86
C ALA A 11 -10.79 17.52 -15.42
N SER A 12 -11.98 17.48 -14.83
CA SER A 12 -13.12 16.73 -15.34
C SER A 12 -14.26 17.66 -15.68
N ALA A 13 -15.27 17.16 -16.38
CA ALA A 13 -16.49 17.93 -16.70
C ALA A 13 -17.22 18.45 -15.45
N VAL A 14 -17.03 17.78 -14.31
CA VAL A 14 -17.64 18.14 -13.01
C VAL A 14 -16.72 19.02 -12.15
N GLN A 15 -15.41 18.86 -12.28
CA GLN A 15 -14.41 19.55 -11.47
C GLN A 15 -13.30 20.13 -12.36
N ALA A 16 -13.48 21.35 -12.83
CA ALA A 16 -12.52 22.03 -13.72
C ALA A 16 -11.15 22.24 -13.09
N GLY A 17 -11.05 22.31 -11.76
CA GLY A 17 -9.79 22.50 -11.01
C GLY A 17 -9.12 21.21 -10.52
N GLY A 18 -9.57 20.03 -10.98
CA GLY A 18 -9.12 18.74 -10.47
C GLY A 18 -9.91 18.26 -9.25
N ASN A 19 -9.55 17.07 -8.74
CA ASN A 19 -10.28 16.44 -7.64
C ASN A 19 -9.92 17.04 -6.29
N MET A 20 -10.72 17.98 -5.82
CA MET A 20 -10.60 18.60 -4.48
C MET A 20 -11.45 17.92 -3.40
N GLU A 21 -12.27 16.90 -3.76
CA GLU A 21 -13.08 16.18 -2.80
C GLU A 21 -12.20 15.57 -1.69
N GLY A 22 -12.61 15.74 -0.44
CA GLY A 22 -11.89 15.23 0.72
C GLY A 22 -10.50 15.83 0.97
N LYS A 23 -10.18 16.96 0.32
CA LYS A 23 -8.90 17.67 0.46
C LYS A 23 -9.13 19.09 0.97
N GLU A 24 -8.18 19.59 1.76
CA GLU A 24 -8.24 20.97 2.23
C GLU A 24 -7.66 21.95 1.23
N VAL A 25 -8.34 23.07 1.04
CA VAL A 25 -7.92 24.13 0.09
C VAL A 25 -6.52 24.67 0.41
N ARG A 26 -6.17 24.78 1.69
CA ARG A 26 -4.86 25.28 2.15
C ARG A 26 -3.68 24.43 1.67
N PHE A 27 -3.89 23.12 1.48
CA PHE A 27 -2.84 22.22 1.00
C PHE A 27 -2.92 22.00 -0.50
N GLY A 28 -4.13 22.05 -1.05
CA GLY A 28 -4.38 21.74 -2.44
C GLY A 28 -4.15 20.26 -2.78
N ILE A 29 -4.29 19.94 -4.06
CA ILE A 29 -4.19 18.54 -4.56
C ILE A 29 -2.76 18.01 -4.42
N ASN A 30 -1.77 18.82 -4.79
CA ASN A 30 -0.38 18.40 -4.88
C ASN A 30 0.21 18.01 -3.52
N ALA A 31 0.04 18.86 -2.52
CA ALA A 31 0.55 18.57 -1.17
C ALA A 31 -0.23 17.43 -0.52
N SER A 32 -1.54 17.32 -0.76
CA SER A 32 -2.36 16.20 -0.26
C SER A 32 -1.92 14.85 -0.88
N ALA A 33 -1.68 14.80 -2.18
CA ALA A 33 -1.21 13.60 -2.86
C ALA A 33 0.21 13.19 -2.41
N LEU A 34 1.09 14.18 -2.25
CA LEU A 34 2.44 13.95 -1.71
C LEU A 34 2.38 13.39 -0.29
N PHE A 35 1.57 14.00 0.58
CA PHE A 35 1.40 13.56 1.96
C PHE A 35 0.83 12.15 2.03
N ALA A 36 -0.23 11.84 1.26
CA ALA A 36 -0.83 10.51 1.22
C ALA A 36 0.18 9.42 0.82
N THR A 37 1.05 9.72 -0.15
CA THR A 37 2.08 8.79 -0.60
C THR A 37 3.17 8.59 0.45
N ILE A 38 3.68 9.68 1.04
CA ILE A 38 4.75 9.62 2.05
C ILE A 38 4.27 8.95 3.32
N THR A 39 3.09 9.30 3.83
CA THR A 39 2.54 8.71 5.05
C THR A 39 2.29 7.22 4.89
N THR A 40 1.87 6.78 3.69
CA THR A 40 1.70 5.35 3.40
C THR A 40 3.04 4.63 3.32
N ALA A 41 4.04 5.24 2.69
CA ALA A 41 5.39 4.67 2.59
C ALA A 41 6.08 4.54 3.95
N ALA A 42 5.77 5.44 4.88
CA ALA A 42 6.39 5.49 6.22
C ALA A 42 5.64 4.67 7.28
N SER A 43 4.64 3.88 6.90
CA SER A 43 3.79 3.12 7.84
C SER A 43 3.19 4.01 8.95
N CYS A 44 2.73 5.20 8.56
CA CYS A 44 2.19 6.21 9.47
C CYS A 44 0.68 6.33 9.30
N GLY A 45 -0.06 6.43 10.40
CA GLY A 45 -1.52 6.58 10.41
C GLY A 45 -2.03 7.99 10.13
N ALA A 46 -1.15 9.00 10.03
CA ALA A 46 -1.57 10.37 9.82
C ALA A 46 -2.13 10.59 8.41
N VAL A 47 -3.23 11.32 8.31
CA VAL A 47 -3.85 11.71 7.05
C VAL A 47 -4.18 13.21 7.06
N ASN A 48 -4.02 13.87 5.92
CA ASN A 48 -4.45 15.25 5.71
C ASN A 48 -5.54 15.38 4.63
N SER A 49 -5.99 14.26 4.11
CA SER A 49 -7.02 14.16 3.09
C SER A 49 -7.68 12.79 3.14
N MET A 50 -8.97 12.73 2.83
CA MET A 50 -9.72 11.47 2.83
C MET A 50 -9.26 10.57 1.70
N HIS A 51 -8.69 9.41 2.02
CA HIS A 51 -8.17 8.47 1.00
C HIS A 51 -9.28 7.87 0.12
N ASP A 52 -10.51 7.77 0.64
CA ASP A 52 -11.67 7.33 -0.14
C ASP A 52 -12.07 8.30 -1.25
N SER A 53 -11.80 9.58 -1.06
CA SER A 53 -12.15 10.66 -2.00
C SER A 53 -11.13 10.84 -3.13
N TYR A 54 -10.05 10.06 -3.15
CA TYR A 54 -9.14 10.03 -4.30
C TYR A 54 -9.78 9.33 -5.48
N THR A 55 -9.37 9.73 -6.69
CA THR A 55 -9.74 9.00 -7.91
C THR A 55 -9.34 7.53 -7.80
N PRO A 56 -9.98 6.61 -8.53
CA PRO A 56 -9.68 5.18 -8.43
C PRO A 56 -8.20 4.85 -8.63
N LEU A 57 -7.54 5.48 -9.60
CA LEU A 57 -6.10 5.30 -9.86
C LEU A 57 -5.24 6.01 -8.81
N GLY A 58 -5.63 7.21 -8.37
CA GLY A 58 -4.95 7.93 -7.30
C GLY A 58 -4.97 7.15 -5.99
N GLY A 59 -6.12 6.59 -5.61
CA GLY A 59 -6.27 5.75 -4.42
C GLY A 59 -5.66 4.35 -4.53
N ALA A 60 -5.40 3.86 -5.76
CA ALA A 60 -4.71 2.59 -5.95
C ALA A 60 -3.24 2.65 -5.50
N VAL A 61 -2.59 3.81 -5.58
CA VAL A 61 -1.18 3.95 -5.18
C VAL A 61 -0.95 3.63 -3.70
N PRO A 62 -1.67 4.25 -2.74
CA PRO A 62 -1.58 3.84 -1.34
C PRO A 62 -1.91 2.37 -1.12
N LEU A 63 -2.92 1.82 -1.81
CA LEU A 63 -3.28 0.40 -1.70
C LEU A 63 -2.13 -0.52 -2.10
N VAL A 64 -1.48 -0.26 -3.24
CA VAL A 64 -0.33 -1.05 -3.69
C VAL A 64 0.84 -0.93 -2.71
N MET A 65 1.11 0.26 -2.18
CA MET A 65 2.17 0.45 -1.20
C MET A 65 1.91 -0.33 0.09
N MET A 66 0.68 -0.38 0.57
CA MET A 66 0.30 -1.20 1.72
C MET A 66 0.41 -2.70 1.43
N GLN A 67 0.02 -3.15 0.23
CA GLN A 67 0.16 -4.55 -0.18
C GLN A 67 1.64 -5.00 -0.25
N LEU A 68 2.55 -4.10 -0.59
CA LEU A 68 3.99 -4.34 -0.55
C LEU A 68 4.57 -4.34 0.88
N GLY A 69 3.77 -4.04 1.89
CA GLY A 69 4.19 -4.03 3.29
C GLY A 69 4.83 -2.72 3.75
N GLU A 70 4.54 -1.61 3.07
CA GLU A 70 5.03 -0.27 3.42
C GLU A 70 6.56 -0.23 3.63
N VAL A 71 7.32 -0.81 2.69
CA VAL A 71 8.74 -1.13 2.84
C VAL A 71 9.65 0.07 2.63
N ILE A 72 9.33 0.99 1.69
CA ILE A 72 10.18 2.12 1.33
C ILE A 72 9.95 3.27 2.29
N PHE A 73 10.97 3.57 3.06
CA PHE A 73 11.09 4.26 4.33
C PHE A 73 10.50 3.49 5.51
N GLY A 74 9.36 2.85 5.36
CA GLY A 74 8.77 1.91 6.32
C GLY A 74 8.57 2.47 7.72
N GLY A 75 8.08 1.62 8.61
CA GLY A 75 8.01 1.93 10.04
C GLY A 75 9.37 1.82 10.72
N VAL A 76 9.48 2.31 11.95
CA VAL A 76 10.70 2.25 12.74
C VAL A 76 11.16 0.80 12.94
N GLY A 77 12.32 0.47 12.38
CA GLY A 77 12.90 -0.89 12.40
C GLY A 77 12.32 -1.82 11.33
N SER A 78 11.00 -1.94 11.20
CA SER A 78 10.34 -2.85 10.28
C SER A 78 10.63 -2.53 8.80
N GLY A 79 10.72 -1.26 8.44
CA GLY A 79 11.04 -0.83 7.07
C GLY A 79 12.41 -1.30 6.61
N LEU A 80 13.42 -1.22 7.46
CA LEU A 80 14.77 -1.72 7.16
C LEU A 80 14.76 -3.23 6.94
N TYR A 81 14.09 -3.98 7.80
CA TYR A 81 13.99 -5.44 7.64
C TYR A 81 13.27 -5.83 6.35
N GLY A 82 12.16 -5.19 6.04
CA GLY A 82 11.44 -5.42 4.78
C GLY A 82 12.32 -5.12 3.56
N MET A 83 13.05 -4.01 3.58
CA MET A 83 13.97 -3.64 2.51
C MET A 83 15.10 -4.66 2.33
N LEU A 84 15.67 -5.18 3.42
CA LEU A 84 16.69 -6.23 3.37
C LEU A 84 16.14 -7.54 2.81
N VAL A 85 14.91 -7.92 3.16
CA VAL A 85 14.24 -9.10 2.62
C VAL A 85 14.07 -8.99 1.09
N PHE A 86 13.62 -7.84 0.60
CA PHE A 86 13.53 -7.59 -0.85
C PHE A 86 14.90 -7.53 -1.53
N ALA A 87 15.93 -6.97 -0.88
CA ALA A 87 17.29 -6.95 -1.39
C ALA A 87 17.86 -8.37 -1.55
N ILE A 88 17.67 -9.23 -0.55
CA ILE A 88 18.11 -10.64 -0.62
C ILE A 88 17.40 -11.38 -1.77
N MET A 89 16.10 -11.16 -1.92
CA MET A 89 15.33 -11.74 -3.03
C MET A 89 15.85 -11.27 -4.39
N ALA A 90 16.10 -9.97 -4.54
CA ALA A 90 16.61 -9.39 -5.78
C ALA A 90 18.01 -9.95 -6.14
N VAL A 91 18.91 -10.05 -5.18
CA VAL A 91 20.26 -10.63 -5.37
C VAL A 91 20.17 -12.11 -5.75
N PHE A 92 19.26 -12.85 -5.13
CA PHE A 92 19.05 -14.26 -5.46
C PHE A 92 18.56 -14.44 -6.91
N ILE A 93 17.54 -13.68 -7.31
CA ILE A 93 17.01 -13.74 -8.69
C ILE A 93 18.08 -13.32 -9.69
N ALA A 94 18.77 -12.21 -9.44
CA ALA A 94 19.85 -11.74 -10.32
C ALA A 94 20.99 -12.74 -10.43
N GLY A 95 21.39 -13.37 -9.33
CA GLY A 95 22.40 -14.43 -9.33
C GLY A 95 22.00 -15.63 -10.18
N LEU A 96 20.76 -16.09 -10.09
CA LEU A 96 20.24 -17.19 -10.90
C LEU A 96 20.19 -16.81 -12.38
N MET A 97 19.81 -15.57 -12.72
CA MET A 97 19.75 -15.12 -14.12
C MET A 97 21.13 -15.07 -14.78
N ILE A 98 22.18 -14.75 -14.00
CA ILE A 98 23.56 -14.69 -14.50
C ILE A 98 24.24 -16.09 -14.48
N GLY A 99 23.60 -17.08 -13.85
CA GLY A 99 24.14 -18.42 -13.70
C GLY A 99 25.28 -18.53 -12.67
N ARG A 100 25.32 -17.61 -11.70
CA ARG A 100 26.25 -17.61 -10.56
C ARG A 100 25.54 -18.00 -9.28
N THR A 101 26.30 -18.51 -8.31
CA THR A 101 25.77 -18.71 -6.95
C THR A 101 25.42 -17.37 -6.33
N PRO A 102 24.16 -17.17 -5.88
CA PRO A 102 23.78 -15.91 -5.27
C PRO A 102 24.51 -15.72 -3.92
N GLU A 103 25.17 -14.60 -3.77
CA GLU A 103 25.88 -14.23 -2.54
C GLU A 103 25.48 -12.81 -2.11
N TYR A 104 25.25 -12.64 -0.81
CA TYR A 104 24.99 -11.33 -0.23
C TYR A 104 25.97 -11.07 0.92
N LEU A 105 26.71 -9.99 0.81
CA LEU A 105 27.77 -9.61 1.76
C LEU A 105 28.79 -10.74 2.04
N GLY A 106 29.18 -11.48 1.00
CA GLY A 106 30.15 -12.59 1.11
C GLY A 106 29.57 -13.89 1.67
N LYS A 107 28.28 -13.94 1.96
CA LYS A 107 27.57 -15.15 2.38
C LYS A 107 26.70 -15.68 1.24
N LYS A 108 26.85 -16.98 0.94
CA LYS A 108 25.98 -17.68 -0.02
C LYS A 108 24.55 -17.75 0.50
N ILE A 109 23.59 -17.40 -0.34
CA ILE A 109 22.16 -17.52 -0.03
C ILE A 109 21.73 -18.96 -0.32
N GLU A 110 21.29 -19.65 0.74
CA GLU A 110 20.83 -21.03 0.63
C GLU A 110 19.32 -21.10 0.35
N THR A 111 18.87 -22.27 -0.11
CA THR A 111 17.46 -22.53 -0.42
C THR A 111 16.53 -22.35 0.78
N HIS A 112 17.03 -22.62 1.99
CA HIS A 112 16.27 -22.41 3.23
C HIS A 112 16.00 -20.92 3.48
N GLU A 113 17.03 -20.08 3.34
CA GLU A 113 16.92 -18.63 3.50
C GLU A 113 15.92 -18.05 2.49
N MET A 114 15.96 -18.50 1.22
CA MET A 114 14.99 -18.06 0.21
C MET A 114 13.56 -18.49 0.50
N LYS A 115 13.35 -19.68 1.06
CA LYS A 115 12.01 -20.10 1.51
C LYS A 115 11.48 -19.19 2.61
N MET A 116 12.31 -18.82 3.57
CA MET A 116 11.90 -17.89 4.64
C MET A 116 11.60 -16.50 4.09
N VAL A 117 12.42 -15.99 3.17
CA VAL A 117 12.20 -14.72 2.46
C VAL A 117 10.87 -14.74 1.69
N ALA A 118 10.60 -15.79 0.93
CA ALA A 118 9.36 -15.92 0.18
C ALA A 118 8.12 -15.96 1.09
N ILE A 119 8.19 -16.71 2.20
CA ILE A 119 7.11 -16.77 3.18
C ILE A 119 6.90 -15.39 3.81
N ALA A 120 7.96 -14.70 4.22
CA ALA A 120 7.87 -13.37 4.84
C ALA A 120 7.18 -12.35 3.92
N ILE A 121 7.47 -12.38 2.61
CA ILE A 121 6.85 -11.47 1.64
C ILE A 121 5.39 -11.84 1.37
N LEU A 122 5.05 -13.14 1.34
CA LEU A 122 3.73 -13.60 0.92
C LEU A 122 2.70 -13.62 2.06
N VAL A 123 3.12 -13.71 3.31
CA VAL A 123 2.20 -13.81 4.47
C VAL A 123 1.29 -12.60 4.57
N THR A 124 1.82 -11.39 4.50
CA THR A 124 1.03 -10.17 4.63
C THR A 124 -0.04 -10.03 3.54
N PRO A 125 0.28 -10.09 2.22
CA PRO A 125 -0.73 -10.02 1.17
C PRO A 125 -1.75 -11.17 1.26
N LEU A 126 -1.30 -12.37 1.60
CA LEU A 126 -2.19 -13.54 1.73
C LEU A 126 -3.25 -13.30 2.82
N LEU A 127 -2.82 -12.91 4.02
CA LEU A 127 -3.73 -12.66 5.14
C LEU A 127 -4.69 -11.51 4.85
N VAL A 128 -4.21 -10.44 4.23
CA VAL A 128 -5.02 -9.29 3.83
C VAL A 128 -6.10 -9.70 2.82
N LEU A 129 -5.72 -10.43 1.76
CA LEU A 129 -6.67 -10.84 0.72
C LEU A 129 -7.69 -11.84 1.25
N LEU A 130 -7.26 -12.82 2.05
CA LEU A 130 -8.17 -13.76 2.71
C LEU A 130 -9.12 -13.06 3.68
N GLY A 131 -8.60 -12.16 4.52
CA GLY A 131 -9.41 -11.36 5.44
C GLY A 131 -10.43 -10.49 4.70
N THR A 132 -10.01 -9.84 3.61
CA THR A 132 -10.92 -9.04 2.77
C THR A 132 -12.01 -9.89 2.13
N ALA A 133 -11.67 -11.08 1.63
CA ALA A 133 -12.63 -12.00 1.05
C ALA A 133 -13.66 -12.46 2.09
N VAL A 134 -13.22 -12.84 3.29
CA VAL A 134 -14.11 -13.22 4.38
C VAL A 134 -15.00 -12.06 4.81
N ALA A 135 -14.43 -10.86 4.99
CA ALA A 135 -15.20 -9.65 5.35
C ALA A 135 -16.25 -9.32 4.31
N ALA A 136 -15.92 -9.42 3.01
CA ALA A 136 -16.86 -9.17 1.92
C ALA A 136 -18.02 -10.20 1.86
N MET A 137 -17.81 -11.41 2.37
CA MET A 137 -18.84 -12.46 2.41
C MET A 137 -19.75 -12.34 3.64
N THR A 138 -19.32 -11.69 4.71
CA THR A 138 -20.08 -11.53 5.94
C THR A 138 -21.01 -10.31 5.91
N GLU A 139 -22.20 -10.43 6.51
CA GLU A 139 -23.13 -9.29 6.64
C GLU A 139 -22.53 -8.17 7.52
N ALA A 140 -21.78 -8.54 8.54
CA ALA A 140 -21.09 -7.58 9.41
C ALA A 140 -20.06 -6.73 8.66
N GLY A 141 -19.32 -7.30 7.70
CA GLY A 141 -18.39 -6.58 6.84
C GLY A 141 -19.10 -5.66 5.85
N ARG A 142 -20.21 -6.12 5.27
CA ARG A 142 -21.02 -5.33 4.33
C ARG A 142 -21.75 -4.17 5.01
N GLY A 143 -22.22 -4.37 6.22
CA GLY A 143 -22.95 -3.34 6.98
C GLY A 143 -22.09 -2.19 7.49
N ARG A 144 -20.77 -2.35 7.53
CA ARG A 144 -19.82 -1.31 7.94
C ARG A 144 -19.32 -0.42 6.81
N THR A 145 -19.70 -0.74 5.56
CA THR A 145 -19.30 0.09 4.42
C THR A 145 -20.31 1.21 4.23
N ALA A 146 -19.84 2.46 4.34
CA ALA A 146 -20.67 3.65 4.15
C ALA A 146 -21.21 3.82 2.71
N ARG A 147 -20.58 3.13 1.75
CA ARG A 147 -20.94 3.19 0.33
C ARG A 147 -21.19 1.79 -0.21
N THR A 148 -22.02 1.69 -1.25
CA THR A 148 -22.34 0.44 -1.93
C THR A 148 -21.50 0.23 -3.20
N GLY A 149 -21.34 -1.03 -3.63
CA GLY A 149 -20.66 -1.38 -4.87
C GLY A 149 -19.13 -1.44 -4.76
N SER A 150 -18.42 -0.99 -5.79
CA SER A 150 -16.96 -1.07 -5.89
C SER A 150 -16.23 -0.24 -4.82
N HIS A 151 -16.84 0.85 -4.35
CA HIS A 151 -16.29 1.66 -3.26
C HIS A 151 -16.30 0.93 -1.92
N ALA A 152 -17.34 0.15 -1.63
CA ALA A 152 -17.40 -0.68 -0.43
C ALA A 152 -16.26 -1.70 -0.37
N TYR A 153 -16.00 -2.39 -1.49
CA TYR A 153 -14.91 -3.34 -1.59
C TYR A 153 -13.53 -2.67 -1.43
N ARG A 154 -13.36 -1.49 -2.02
CA ARG A 154 -12.13 -0.70 -1.87
C ARG A 154 -11.90 -0.28 -0.43
N GLY A 155 -12.94 0.13 0.30
CA GLY A 155 -12.88 0.45 1.72
C GLY A 155 -12.40 -0.73 2.57
N LEU A 156 -12.98 -1.90 2.37
CA LEU A 156 -12.54 -3.13 3.05
C LEU A 156 -11.10 -3.51 2.69
N LEU A 157 -10.76 -3.41 1.39
CA LEU A 157 -9.41 -3.71 0.91
C LEU A 157 -8.37 -2.71 1.40
N HIS A 158 -8.76 -1.52 1.82
CA HIS A 158 -7.87 -0.52 2.44
C HIS A 158 -7.75 -0.74 3.95
N ALA A 159 -8.85 -0.99 4.64
CA ALA A 159 -8.86 -1.13 6.09
C ALA A 159 -7.98 -2.29 6.58
N LEU A 160 -8.12 -3.47 5.99
CA LEU A 160 -7.37 -4.66 6.41
C LEU A 160 -5.85 -4.54 6.21
N PRO A 161 -5.31 -4.04 5.06
CA PRO A 161 -3.88 -3.77 4.95
C PRO A 161 -3.38 -2.71 5.92
N SER A 162 -4.18 -1.67 6.16
CA SER A 162 -3.82 -0.62 7.10
C SER A 162 -3.65 -1.15 8.51
N GLU A 163 -4.52 -2.07 8.95
CA GLU A 163 -4.38 -2.78 10.21
C GLU A 163 -3.20 -3.76 10.20
N ALA A 164 -3.07 -4.56 9.14
CA ALA A 164 -2.03 -5.59 9.05
C ALA A 164 -0.60 -5.02 9.00
N ASN A 165 -0.43 -3.83 8.41
CA ASN A 165 0.86 -3.15 8.31
C ASN A 165 1.07 -2.09 9.41
N ASN A 166 0.23 -2.11 10.44
CA ASN A 166 0.31 -1.17 11.58
C ASN A 166 0.18 0.30 11.19
N GLY A 167 -0.40 0.59 10.03
CA GLY A 167 -0.65 1.95 9.56
C GLY A 167 -1.78 2.65 10.32
N GLY A 168 -2.79 1.89 10.77
CA GLY A 168 -3.89 2.39 11.60
C GLY A 168 -4.69 3.53 10.97
N ARG A 169 -4.81 3.55 9.64
CA ARG A 169 -5.51 4.62 8.91
C ARG A 169 -6.98 4.29 8.73
N ALA A 170 -7.83 5.26 9.07
CA ALA A 170 -9.21 5.25 8.59
C ALA A 170 -9.25 5.55 7.09
N PHE A 171 -10.03 4.77 6.34
CA PHE A 171 -10.21 4.99 4.91
C PHE A 171 -11.37 5.93 4.63
N ALA A 172 -12.50 5.68 5.27
CA ALA A 172 -13.69 6.51 5.30
C ALA A 172 -14.39 6.30 6.64
N GLU A 173 -15.07 7.30 7.13
CA GLU A 173 -15.98 7.21 8.25
C GLU A 173 -17.42 7.00 7.80
#